data_9487749e79caea9d41c80099922e1889
#
_entry.id   9487749e79caea9d41c80099922e1889
#
_cell.length_a   1.000
_cell.length_b   1.000
_cell.length_c   1.000
_cell.angle_alpha   90.00
_cell.angle_beta   90.00
_cell.angle_gamma   90.00
#
_symmetry.space_group_name_H-M   'P 1'
#
loop_
_entity.id
_entity.type
_entity.pdbx_description
1 polymer ?
#
loop_
_entity_poly.entity_id
_entity_poly.type
_entity_poly.pdbx_seq_one_letter_code
_entity_poly.pdbx_strand_id
1 'polypeptide(L)' 'MGLFTQITTVYPELTEEDFRPITGSILLREDGDGIQYIYSWNYSKPIPNGLKLGK' A
#
# COMPACT_ATOMS: atom_id res chain seq x y z
N MET A 1 2.42 13.23 0.53
CA MET A 1 2.66 12.11 1.46
C MET A 1 2.52 10.80 0.70
N GLY A 2 3.46 9.88 0.87
CA GLY A 2 3.44 8.62 0.14
C GLY A 2 2.35 7.67 0.65
N LEU A 3 1.97 6.70 -0.19
CA LEU A 3 0.97 5.70 0.19
C LEU A 3 1.42 4.87 1.39
N PHE A 4 2.71 4.55 1.46
CA PHE A 4 3.24 3.81 2.60
C PHE A 4 2.91 4.53 3.91
N THR A 5 3.16 5.82 3.97
CA THR A 5 2.89 6.63 5.16
C THR A 5 1.39 6.67 5.46
N GLN A 6 0.57 6.85 4.44
CA GLN A 6 -0.88 6.91 4.62
C GLN A 6 -1.42 5.58 5.15
N ILE A 7 -0.96 4.47 4.60
CA ILE A 7 -1.43 3.14 5.02
C ILE A 7 -0.96 2.82 6.42
N THR A 8 0.30 3.11 6.75
CA THR A 8 0.84 2.82 8.08
C THR A 8 0.31 3.78 9.15
N THR A 9 -0.26 4.90 8.75
CA THR A 9 -0.96 5.78 9.71
C THR A 9 -2.27 5.11 10.16
N VAL A 10 -2.96 4.43 9.25
CA VAL A 10 -4.20 3.71 9.58
C VAL A 10 -3.88 2.37 10.25
N TYR A 11 -2.87 1.67 9.76
CA TYR A 11 -2.46 0.36 10.27
C TYR A 11 -1.00 0.42 10.75
N PRO A 12 -0.74 0.96 11.94
CA PRO A 12 0.64 1.13 12.42
C PRO A 12 1.39 -0.16 12.68
N GLU A 13 0.70 -1.29 12.72
CA GLU A 13 1.32 -2.60 12.84
C GLU A 13 2.06 -3.01 11.57
N LEU A 14 1.76 -2.40 10.43
CA LEU A 14 2.44 -2.71 9.18
C LEU A 14 3.85 -2.15 9.14
N THR A 15 4.77 -2.90 8.53
CA THR A 15 6.17 -2.51 8.40
C THR A 15 6.57 -2.54 6.93
N GLU A 16 7.80 -2.10 6.64
CA GLU A 16 8.32 -2.13 5.28
C GLU A 16 8.31 -3.55 4.69
N GLU A 17 8.47 -4.57 5.53
CA GLU A 17 8.46 -5.95 5.06
C GLU A 17 7.11 -6.36 4.48
N ASP A 18 6.03 -5.79 4.98
CA ASP A 18 4.69 -6.08 4.46
C ASP A 18 4.45 -5.49 3.07
N PHE A 19 5.32 -4.60 2.63
CA PHE A 19 5.21 -3.93 1.33
C PHE A 19 6.21 -4.46 0.31
N ARG A 20 6.92 -5.55 0.61
CA ARG A 20 7.87 -6.14 -0.33
C ARG A 20 7.15 -6.90 -1.43
N PRO A 21 7.65 -6.84 -2.69
CA PRO A 21 6.94 -7.42 -3.84
C PRO A 21 6.71 -8.93 -3.75
N ILE A 22 7.59 -9.67 -3.10
CA ILE A 22 7.50 -11.14 -3.10
C ILE A 22 6.95 -11.67 -1.79
N THR A 23 7.39 -11.10 -0.67
CA THR A 23 7.04 -11.62 0.65
C THR A 23 5.97 -10.80 1.36
N GLY A 24 5.69 -9.60 0.88
CA GLY A 24 4.74 -8.71 1.51
C GLY A 24 3.31 -8.97 1.09
N SER A 25 2.37 -8.49 1.91
CA SER A 25 0.93 -8.62 1.64
C SER A 25 0.41 -7.49 0.74
N ILE A 26 1.14 -6.40 0.65
CA ILE A 26 0.72 -5.19 -0.06
C ILE A 26 1.79 -4.82 -1.07
N LEU A 27 1.37 -4.53 -2.31
CA LEU A 27 2.30 -4.08 -3.34
C LEU A 27 1.87 -2.71 -3.84
N LEU A 28 2.77 -1.76 -3.74
CA LEU A 28 2.57 -0.40 -4.25
C LEU A 28 3.39 -0.22 -5.52
N ARG A 29 2.86 0.55 -6.47
CA ARG A 29 3.55 0.83 -7.74
C ARG A 29 3.41 2.29 -8.12
N GLU A 30 4.29 2.71 -9.02
CA GLU A 30 4.28 4.03 -9.62
C GLU A 30 4.78 3.86 -11.06
N ASP A 31 4.05 4.37 -12.03
CA ASP A 31 4.31 4.12 -13.44
C ASP A 31 5.11 5.26 -14.12
N GLY A 32 5.84 6.05 -13.33
CA GLY A 32 6.66 7.11 -13.86
C GLY A 32 5.97 8.48 -13.96
N ASP A 33 4.71 8.55 -13.55
CA ASP A 33 3.95 9.80 -13.51
C ASP A 33 3.99 10.48 -12.14
N GLY A 34 4.72 9.89 -11.19
CA GLY A 34 4.82 10.41 -9.83
C GLY A 34 3.64 10.04 -8.95
N ILE A 35 2.68 9.31 -9.47
CA ILE A 35 1.47 8.93 -8.74
C ILE A 35 1.57 7.48 -8.30
N GLN A 36 1.59 7.26 -7.00
CA GLN A 36 1.60 5.90 -6.45
C GLN A 36 0.18 5.34 -6.40
N TYR A 37 0.08 4.01 -6.52
CA TYR A 37 -1.20 3.33 -6.38
C TYR A 37 -0.98 1.95 -5.77
N ILE A 38 -2.05 1.38 -5.21
CA ILE A 38 -2.01 0.03 -4.65
C ILE A 38 -2.20 -0.97 -5.80
N TYR A 39 -1.15 -1.73 -6.08
CA TYR A 39 -1.18 -2.72 -7.15
C TYR A 39 -1.81 -4.03 -6.68
N SER A 40 -1.53 -4.43 -5.45
CA SER A 40 -2.05 -5.67 -4.88
C SER A 40 -2.31 -5.48 -3.39
N TRP A 41 -3.40 -6.05 -2.91
CA TRP A 41 -3.78 -5.95 -1.50
C TRP A 41 -4.22 -7.32 -1.01
N ASN A 42 -3.36 -7.99 -0.25
CA ASN A 42 -3.63 -9.30 0.34
C ASN A 42 -3.63 -9.24 1.87
N TYR A 43 -3.77 -8.06 2.43
CA TYR A 43 -3.82 -7.89 3.87
C TYR A 43 -5.21 -8.29 4.38
N SER A 44 -5.27 -8.79 5.63
CA SER A 44 -6.51 -9.30 6.22
C SER A 44 -7.56 -8.22 6.52
N LYS A 45 -7.12 -6.96 6.62
CA LYS A 45 -8.01 -5.83 6.85
C LYS A 45 -8.26 -5.08 5.54
N PRO A 46 -9.37 -4.34 5.42
CA PRO A 46 -9.69 -3.67 4.16
C PRO A 46 -8.78 -2.49 3.85
N ILE A 47 -8.77 -2.09 2.58
CA ILE A 47 -8.03 -0.89 2.16
C ILE A 47 -8.58 0.31 2.93
N PRO A 48 -7.70 1.18 3.45
CA PRO A 48 -8.14 2.36 4.22
C PRO A 48 -9.09 3.26 3.43
N ASN A 49 -9.99 3.93 4.13
CA ASN A 49 -10.91 4.88 3.51
C ASN A 49 -10.13 5.96 2.77
N GLY A 50 -10.61 6.30 1.57
CA GLY A 50 -9.95 7.31 0.75
C GLY A 50 -8.91 6.73 -0.21
N LEU A 51 -8.54 5.47 -0.04
CA LEU A 51 -7.62 4.77 -0.93
C LEU A 51 -8.39 3.69 -1.71
N LYS A 52 -7.81 3.26 -2.82
CA LYS A 52 -8.44 2.24 -3.66
C LYS A 52 -7.39 1.34 -4.29
N LEU A 53 -7.81 0.18 -4.73
CA LEU A 53 -6.96 -0.71 -5.49
C LEU A 53 -6.83 -0.19 -6.92
N GLY A 54 -5.62 -0.11 -7.41
CA GLY A 54 -5.34 0.44 -8.73
C GLY A 54 -5.36 1.97 -8.76
N LYS A 55 -5.32 2.49 -9.95
CA LYS A 55 -5.29 3.95 -10.16
C LYS A 55 -6.67 4.58 -10.07
#